data_406b812fdbb77e9d2e6c4f02c4050c52
#
_entry.id   406b812fdbb77e9d2e6c4f02c4050c52
#
_cell.length_a   1.000
_cell.length_b   1.000
_cell.length_c   1.000
_cell.angle_alpha   90.00
_cell.angle_beta   90.00
_cell.angle_gamma   90.00
#
_symmetry.space_group_name_H-M   'P 1'
#
loop_
_entity.id
_entity.type
_entity.pdbx_description
1 polymer ?
#
loop_
_entity_poly.entity_id
_entity_poly.type
_entity_poly.pdbx_seq_one_letter_code
_entity_poly.pdbx_strand_id
1 'polypeptide(L)'
;MSEDRIPTTQRVLGLLDLLQRRSVWTGPELARELGVTTRSIRRDVDRLRDLGYPVESDRGAGGGYRLGSGRRLPPLLLDDREAVAVAIALRLAAGGAVTGVGEHALHALTKLDQVMPGRLRERVAAVTESMIAVPGADRPVEPELLIDLGHAVRGSEQVRLHYRDRHGRDTERRVEPYRIVVLGRRWYLLSYDLERGDWRTFRLDRIREVHRSRWRFTPRGDVPDPTA
;
A
#
# COMPACT_ATOMS: atom_id res chain seq x y z
N MET A 1 -48.59 -2.61 -4.46
CA MET A 1 -47.30 -2.00 -4.83
C MET A 1 -46.23 -2.71 -4.01
N SER A 2 -45.59 -3.74 -4.59
CA SER A 2 -44.45 -4.43 -3.93
C SER A 2 -43.26 -3.48 -4.02
N GLU A 3 -42.86 -2.91 -2.88
CA GLU A 3 -41.56 -2.24 -2.76
C GLU A 3 -40.49 -3.24 -3.17
N ASP A 4 -39.72 -2.88 -4.15
CA ASP A 4 -38.54 -3.61 -4.66
C ASP A 4 -37.48 -3.64 -3.56
N ARG A 5 -37.62 -4.60 -2.65
CA ARG A 5 -36.78 -4.74 -1.46
C ARG A 5 -35.46 -5.32 -1.90
N ILE A 6 -34.40 -4.52 -1.94
CA ILE A 6 -33.03 -4.98 -2.25
C ILE A 6 -32.78 -6.30 -1.51
N PRO A 7 -32.39 -7.40 -2.22
CA PRO A 7 -32.09 -8.67 -1.60
C PRO A 7 -31.06 -8.52 -0.47
N THR A 8 -31.25 -9.24 0.62
CA THR A 8 -30.39 -9.10 1.80
C THR A 8 -28.90 -9.25 1.49
N THR A 9 -28.55 -10.21 0.64
CA THR A 9 -27.15 -10.42 0.22
C THR A 9 -26.58 -9.22 -0.51
N GLN A 10 -27.33 -8.68 -1.48
CA GLN A 10 -26.92 -7.48 -2.22
C GLN A 10 -26.76 -6.28 -1.29
N ARG A 11 -27.63 -6.13 -0.31
CA ARG A 11 -27.57 -5.05 0.68
C ARG A 11 -26.37 -5.17 1.61
N VAL A 12 -26.04 -6.40 2.07
CA VAL A 12 -24.87 -6.65 2.91
C VAL A 12 -23.58 -6.36 2.15
N LEU A 13 -23.49 -6.74 0.87
CA LEU A 13 -22.36 -6.38 0.01
C LEU A 13 -22.28 -4.87 -0.24
N GLY A 14 -23.40 -4.19 -0.47
CA GLY A 14 -23.45 -2.73 -0.58
C GLY A 14 -23.01 -2.02 0.71
N LEU A 15 -23.40 -2.57 1.89
CA LEU A 15 -22.90 -2.07 3.16
C LEU A 15 -21.39 -2.23 3.31
N LEU A 16 -20.84 -3.37 2.91
CA LEU A 16 -19.40 -3.60 2.93
C LEU A 16 -18.65 -2.62 2.03
N ASP A 17 -19.13 -2.41 0.81
CA ASP A 17 -18.58 -1.44 -0.14
C ASP A 17 -18.54 -0.03 0.46
N LEU A 18 -19.64 0.44 1.07
CA LEU A 18 -19.66 1.73 1.74
C LEU A 18 -18.64 1.83 2.88
N LEU A 19 -18.55 0.79 3.72
CA LEU A 19 -17.58 0.75 4.83
C LEU A 19 -16.12 0.71 4.36
N GLN A 20 -15.85 0.25 3.14
CA GLN A 20 -14.51 0.28 2.53
C GLN A 20 -14.15 1.66 1.95
N ARG A 21 -15.12 2.45 1.51
CA ARG A 21 -14.90 3.77 0.88
C ARG A 21 -14.52 4.88 1.87
N ARG A 22 -14.97 4.80 3.11
CA ARG A 22 -14.76 5.85 4.12
C ARG A 22 -14.52 5.25 5.50
N SER A 23 -13.62 5.87 6.25
CA SER A 23 -13.17 5.37 7.56
C SER A 23 -14.28 5.28 8.62
N VAL A 24 -15.29 6.12 8.58
CA VAL A 24 -16.43 6.12 9.54
C VAL A 24 -17.72 6.50 8.84
N TRP A 25 -18.78 5.76 9.13
CA TRP A 25 -20.15 6.03 8.69
C TRP A 25 -21.12 6.04 9.86
N THR A 26 -22.01 7.00 9.92
CA THR A 26 -23.11 6.94 10.90
C THR A 26 -24.21 6.00 10.43
N GLY A 27 -24.95 5.42 11.39
CA GLY A 27 -26.09 4.55 11.07
C GLY A 27 -27.16 5.21 10.18
N PRO A 28 -27.55 6.47 10.42
CA PRO A 28 -28.48 7.19 9.54
C PRO A 28 -27.94 7.41 8.11
N GLU A 29 -26.65 7.71 7.94
CA GLU A 29 -26.05 7.85 6.60
C GLU A 29 -26.12 6.53 5.82
N LEU A 30 -25.67 5.42 6.43
CA LEU A 30 -25.76 4.08 5.82
C LEU A 30 -27.20 3.70 5.48
N ALA A 31 -28.15 4.03 6.36
CA ALA A 31 -29.56 3.76 6.14
C ALA A 31 -30.11 4.52 4.91
N ARG A 32 -29.69 5.78 4.74
CA ARG A 32 -30.06 6.61 3.59
C ARG A 32 -29.43 6.09 2.30
N GLU A 33 -28.13 5.80 2.30
CA GLU A 33 -27.43 5.30 1.11
C GLU A 33 -28.00 3.96 0.60
N LEU A 34 -28.40 3.07 1.52
CA LEU A 34 -28.94 1.75 1.18
C LEU A 34 -30.48 1.72 1.10
N GLY A 35 -31.17 2.84 1.32
CA GLY A 35 -32.63 2.92 1.28
C GLY A 35 -33.33 2.05 2.32
N VAL A 36 -32.76 1.91 3.53
CA VAL A 36 -33.27 1.03 4.59
C VAL A 36 -33.32 1.74 5.95
N THR A 37 -33.84 1.05 6.98
CA THR A 37 -33.83 1.56 8.34
C THR A 37 -32.50 1.32 9.05
N THR A 38 -32.19 2.15 10.07
CA THR A 38 -31.03 1.95 10.93
C THR A 38 -31.06 0.59 11.66
N ARG A 39 -32.25 0.04 11.92
CA ARG A 39 -32.42 -1.32 12.47
C ARG A 39 -31.95 -2.37 11.47
N SER A 40 -32.23 -2.20 10.19
CA SER A 40 -31.71 -3.07 9.12
C SER A 40 -30.20 -3.01 9.04
N ILE A 41 -29.62 -1.80 9.12
CA ILE A 41 -28.15 -1.61 9.14
C ILE A 41 -27.50 -2.40 10.28
N ARG A 42 -28.05 -2.33 11.51
CA ARG A 42 -27.51 -3.09 12.65
C ARG A 42 -27.47 -4.60 12.37
N ARG A 43 -28.57 -5.15 11.82
CA ARG A 43 -28.62 -6.59 11.47
C ARG A 43 -27.64 -6.96 10.37
N ASP A 44 -27.43 -6.08 9.40
CA ASP A 44 -26.50 -6.33 8.30
C ASP A 44 -25.03 -6.18 8.76
N VAL A 45 -24.75 -5.29 9.70
CA VAL A 45 -23.46 -5.21 10.40
C VAL A 45 -23.18 -6.51 11.17
N ASP A 46 -24.18 -7.04 11.90
CA ASP A 46 -23.99 -8.31 12.62
C ASP A 46 -23.71 -9.47 11.65
N ARG A 47 -24.37 -9.51 10.49
CA ARG A 47 -24.06 -10.48 9.43
C ARG A 47 -22.64 -10.33 8.87
N LEU A 48 -22.16 -9.12 8.68
CA LEU A 48 -20.76 -8.90 8.28
C LEU A 48 -19.78 -9.42 9.33
N ARG A 49 -20.08 -9.23 10.61
CA ARG A 49 -19.30 -9.79 11.73
C ARG A 49 -19.29 -11.31 11.72
N ASP A 50 -20.45 -11.93 11.50
CA ASP A 50 -20.59 -13.38 11.38
C ASP A 50 -19.81 -13.96 10.20
N LEU A 51 -19.67 -13.16 9.12
CA LEU A 51 -18.82 -13.48 7.96
C LEU A 51 -17.33 -13.20 8.19
N GLY A 52 -16.93 -12.74 9.38
CA GLY A 52 -15.54 -12.51 9.76
C GLY A 52 -15.00 -11.12 9.46
N TYR A 53 -15.86 -10.15 9.03
CA TYR A 53 -15.45 -8.76 8.85
C TYR A 53 -15.38 -8.04 10.21
N PRO A 54 -14.25 -7.37 10.53
CA PRO A 54 -14.07 -6.68 11.78
C PRO A 54 -14.80 -5.33 11.77
N VAL A 55 -16.14 -5.33 11.84
CA VAL A 55 -16.91 -4.09 11.89
C VAL A 55 -17.01 -3.60 13.33
N GLU A 56 -16.37 -2.49 13.62
CA GLU A 56 -16.42 -1.79 14.89
C GLU A 56 -17.57 -0.79 14.91
N SER A 57 -18.13 -0.52 16.10
CA SER A 57 -19.16 0.47 16.29
C SER A 57 -18.90 1.29 17.54
N ASP A 58 -18.82 2.62 17.39
CA ASP A 58 -18.73 3.54 18.51
C ASP A 58 -20.13 4.01 18.93
N ARG A 59 -20.38 4.06 20.25
CA ARG A 59 -21.63 4.55 20.83
C ARG A 59 -21.49 6.03 21.15
N GLY A 60 -22.55 6.82 20.94
CA GLY A 60 -22.65 8.24 21.34
C GLY A 60 -23.04 9.17 20.19
N ALA A 61 -23.19 10.47 20.52
CA ALA A 61 -23.44 11.53 19.55
C ALA A 61 -22.18 11.72 18.67
N GLY A 62 -22.21 11.19 17.45
CA GLY A 62 -21.04 11.13 16.56
C GLY A 62 -20.46 9.73 16.40
N GLY A 63 -20.97 8.72 17.10
CA GLY A 63 -20.60 7.32 16.92
C GLY A 63 -21.01 6.80 15.55
N GLY A 64 -20.26 5.82 15.04
CA GLY A 64 -20.50 5.24 13.73
C GLY A 64 -19.97 3.83 13.58
N TYR A 65 -20.04 3.34 12.37
CA TYR A 65 -19.49 2.04 11.95
C TYR A 65 -18.23 2.26 11.14
N ARG A 66 -17.21 1.42 11.39
CA ARG A 66 -15.97 1.38 10.63
C ARG A 66 -15.48 -0.05 10.47
N LEU A 67 -14.71 -0.30 9.41
CA LEU A 67 -13.92 -1.52 9.33
C LEU A 67 -12.69 -1.37 10.21
N GLY A 68 -12.55 -2.27 11.18
CA GLY A 68 -11.38 -2.36 12.05
C GLY A 68 -10.21 -3.08 11.36
N SER A 69 -9.03 -3.02 11.99
CA SER A 69 -7.86 -3.78 11.55
C SER A 69 -7.97 -5.22 12.09
N GLY A 70 -8.21 -6.18 11.19
CA GLY A 70 -8.23 -7.61 11.53
C GLY A 70 -6.85 -8.25 11.43
N ARG A 71 -6.71 -9.50 11.91
CA ARG A 71 -5.49 -10.33 11.75
C ARG A 71 -5.22 -10.73 10.30
N ARG A 72 -6.21 -10.68 9.44
CA ARG A 72 -6.12 -10.97 8.00
C ARG A 72 -6.82 -9.85 7.25
N LEU A 73 -6.34 -9.56 6.04
CA LEU A 73 -7.04 -8.65 5.14
C LEU A 73 -8.38 -9.31 4.76
N PRO A 74 -9.52 -8.66 5.04
CA PRO A 74 -10.82 -9.19 4.61
C PRO A 74 -10.93 -9.13 3.08
N PRO A 75 -11.85 -9.89 2.44
CA PRO A 75 -12.12 -9.75 1.03
C PRO A 75 -12.41 -8.29 0.64
N LEU A 76 -11.74 -7.80 -0.40
CA LEU A 76 -11.94 -6.45 -0.92
C LEU A 76 -12.94 -6.52 -2.09
N LEU A 77 -13.89 -5.60 -2.10
CA LEU A 77 -14.71 -5.36 -3.27
C LEU A 77 -14.00 -4.29 -4.12
N LEU A 78 -13.71 -4.63 -5.36
CA LEU A 78 -13.10 -3.72 -6.33
C LEU A 78 -14.11 -3.43 -7.42
N ASP A 79 -14.25 -2.15 -7.79
CA ASP A 79 -14.96 -1.79 -9.01
C ASP A 79 -14.13 -2.13 -10.26
N ASP A 80 -14.73 -1.98 -11.45
CA ASP A 80 -14.08 -2.28 -12.74
C ASP A 80 -12.77 -1.50 -12.94
N ARG A 81 -12.72 -0.24 -12.51
CA ARG A 81 -11.54 0.63 -12.68
C ARG A 81 -10.44 0.26 -11.69
N GLU A 82 -10.83 0.00 -10.46
CA GLU A 82 -9.92 -0.45 -9.40
C GLU A 82 -9.30 -1.81 -9.73
N ALA A 83 -10.12 -2.78 -10.20
CA ALA A 83 -9.64 -4.09 -10.61
C ALA A 83 -8.59 -4.01 -11.73
N VAL A 84 -8.85 -3.19 -12.77
CA VAL A 84 -7.90 -2.95 -13.87
C VAL A 84 -6.62 -2.27 -13.36
N ALA A 85 -6.74 -1.23 -12.51
CA ALA A 85 -5.59 -0.52 -11.96
C ALA A 85 -4.70 -1.43 -11.11
N VAL A 86 -5.31 -2.25 -10.23
CA VAL A 86 -4.59 -3.22 -9.40
C VAL A 86 -3.89 -4.27 -10.27
N ALA A 87 -4.56 -4.82 -11.30
CA ALA A 87 -3.97 -5.80 -12.19
C ALA A 87 -2.74 -5.25 -12.93
N ILE A 88 -2.82 -4.02 -13.47
CA ILE A 88 -1.70 -3.36 -14.13
C ILE A 88 -0.55 -3.11 -13.14
N ALA A 89 -0.86 -2.61 -11.94
CA ALA A 89 0.15 -2.36 -10.91
C ALA A 89 0.88 -3.65 -10.48
N LEU A 90 0.14 -4.76 -10.28
CA LEU A 90 0.73 -6.06 -9.97
C LEU A 90 1.62 -6.58 -11.12
N ARG A 91 1.22 -6.37 -12.37
CA ARG A 91 2.00 -6.74 -13.53
C ARG A 91 3.32 -5.96 -13.61
N LEU A 92 3.28 -4.66 -13.33
CA LEU A 92 4.47 -3.82 -13.26
C LEU A 92 5.40 -4.24 -12.11
N ALA A 93 4.83 -4.55 -10.94
CA ALA A 93 5.57 -5.03 -9.77
C ALA A 93 6.25 -6.39 -10.04
N ALA A 94 5.61 -7.27 -10.82
CA ALA A 94 6.19 -8.55 -11.24
C ALA A 94 7.47 -8.38 -12.08
N GLY A 95 7.66 -7.23 -12.73
CA GLY A 95 8.89 -6.87 -13.46
C GLY A 95 10.11 -6.52 -12.59
N GLY A 96 9.99 -6.56 -11.26
CA GLY A 96 11.07 -6.79 -10.30
C GLY A 96 12.05 -5.66 -9.99
N ALA A 97 11.60 -4.54 -9.40
CA ALA A 97 12.53 -3.62 -8.71
C ALA A 97 12.81 -4.02 -7.25
N VAL A 98 11.98 -4.94 -6.69
CA VAL A 98 12.08 -5.40 -5.29
C VAL A 98 12.04 -6.92 -5.24
N THR A 99 12.99 -7.53 -4.53
CA THR A 99 13.11 -9.00 -4.39
C THR A 99 11.84 -9.59 -3.74
N GLY A 100 11.38 -10.74 -4.23
CA GLY A 100 10.24 -11.46 -3.69
C GLY A 100 8.87 -10.83 -3.97
N VAL A 101 8.79 -9.51 -4.19
CA VAL A 101 7.51 -8.85 -4.50
C VAL A 101 6.95 -9.33 -5.84
N GLY A 102 7.81 -9.60 -6.83
CA GLY A 102 7.38 -10.07 -8.15
C GLY A 102 6.61 -11.39 -8.11
N GLU A 103 7.07 -12.37 -7.34
CA GLU A 103 6.39 -13.66 -7.16
C GLU A 103 5.03 -13.48 -6.49
N HIS A 104 4.99 -12.73 -5.40
CA HIS A 104 3.73 -12.43 -4.70
C HIS A 104 2.78 -11.61 -5.55
N ALA A 105 3.28 -10.68 -6.37
CA ALA A 105 2.48 -9.93 -7.32
C ALA A 105 1.86 -10.84 -8.40
N LEU A 106 2.62 -11.82 -8.92
CA LEU A 106 2.10 -12.83 -9.86
C LEU A 106 1.02 -13.70 -9.21
N HIS A 107 1.24 -14.16 -7.97
CA HIS A 107 0.24 -14.93 -7.24
C HIS A 107 -1.06 -14.12 -7.00
N ALA A 108 -0.94 -12.85 -6.64
CA ALA A 108 -2.10 -11.97 -6.47
C ALA A 108 -2.82 -11.73 -7.80
N LEU A 109 -2.06 -11.50 -8.87
CA LEU A 109 -2.60 -11.32 -10.22
C LEU A 109 -3.36 -12.56 -10.69
N THR A 110 -2.81 -13.77 -10.48
CA THR A 110 -3.49 -15.03 -10.82
C THR A 110 -4.85 -15.16 -10.11
N LYS A 111 -4.93 -14.80 -8.83
CA LYS A 111 -6.20 -14.82 -8.08
C LYS A 111 -7.19 -13.80 -8.64
N LEU A 112 -6.71 -12.62 -8.99
CA LEU A 112 -7.54 -11.56 -9.57
C LEU A 112 -8.07 -11.97 -10.96
N ASP A 113 -7.23 -12.55 -11.81
CA ASP A 113 -7.60 -13.01 -13.15
C ASP A 113 -8.67 -14.11 -13.13
N GLN A 114 -8.66 -14.99 -12.09
CA GLN A 114 -9.68 -16.04 -11.94
C GLN A 114 -11.09 -15.49 -11.71
N VAL A 115 -11.22 -14.34 -11.03
CA VAL A 115 -12.52 -13.74 -10.71
C VAL A 115 -12.88 -12.58 -11.59
N MET A 116 -11.92 -12.07 -12.39
CA MET A 116 -12.11 -10.90 -13.25
C MET A 116 -12.99 -11.26 -14.48
N PRO A 117 -14.03 -10.44 -14.78
CA PRO A 117 -14.80 -10.58 -16.02
C PRO A 117 -13.93 -10.52 -17.28
N GLY A 118 -14.27 -11.30 -18.33
CA GLY A 118 -13.49 -11.40 -19.59
C GLY A 118 -13.16 -10.05 -20.20
N ARG A 119 -14.16 -9.13 -20.28
CA ARG A 119 -13.97 -7.77 -20.80
C ARG A 119 -12.89 -6.95 -20.06
N LEU A 120 -12.71 -7.17 -18.77
CA LEU A 120 -11.68 -6.48 -18.00
C LEU A 120 -10.31 -7.12 -18.20
N ARG A 121 -10.25 -8.45 -18.30
CA ARG A 121 -9.01 -9.17 -18.66
C ARG A 121 -8.47 -8.72 -20.02
N GLU A 122 -9.34 -8.55 -21.03
CA GLU A 122 -8.95 -8.02 -22.34
C GLU A 122 -8.35 -6.60 -22.23
N ARG A 123 -8.95 -5.73 -21.42
CA ARG A 123 -8.39 -4.38 -21.17
C ARG A 123 -7.03 -4.40 -20.50
N VAL A 124 -6.83 -5.29 -19.52
CA VAL A 124 -5.51 -5.48 -18.88
C VAL A 124 -4.52 -6.04 -19.88
N ALA A 125 -4.89 -7.05 -20.65
CA ALA A 125 -4.05 -7.67 -21.68
C ALA A 125 -3.60 -6.63 -22.74
N ALA A 126 -4.52 -5.82 -23.26
CA ALA A 126 -4.21 -4.77 -24.24
C ALA A 126 -3.12 -3.79 -23.76
N VAL A 127 -3.12 -3.44 -22.47
CA VAL A 127 -2.09 -2.60 -21.89
C VAL A 127 -0.79 -3.38 -21.69
N THR A 128 -0.86 -4.58 -21.10
CA THR A 128 0.32 -5.33 -20.67
C THR A 128 1.06 -6.02 -21.81
N GLU A 129 0.38 -6.43 -22.88
CA GLU A 129 1.01 -7.00 -24.07
C GLU A 129 1.75 -5.95 -24.91
N SER A 130 1.34 -4.68 -24.82
CA SER A 130 2.06 -3.57 -25.44
C SER A 130 3.31 -3.13 -24.64
N MET A 131 3.53 -3.67 -23.44
CA MET A 131 4.64 -3.31 -22.58
C MET A 131 5.80 -4.30 -22.73
N ILE A 132 6.96 -3.81 -23.10
CA ILE A 132 8.21 -4.56 -23.06
C ILE A 132 8.88 -4.29 -21.72
N ALA A 133 8.90 -5.27 -20.83
CA ALA A 133 9.72 -5.20 -19.62
C ALA A 133 11.19 -5.33 -19.99
N VAL A 134 11.93 -4.24 -20.02
CA VAL A 134 13.40 -4.29 -20.18
C VAL A 134 14.00 -4.67 -18.83
N PRO A 135 14.67 -5.82 -18.70
CA PRO A 135 15.34 -6.17 -17.46
C PRO A 135 16.35 -5.08 -17.09
N GLY A 136 16.27 -4.55 -15.89
CA GLY A 136 17.29 -3.63 -15.38
C GLY A 136 18.54 -4.41 -15.00
N ALA A 137 19.73 -3.85 -15.27
CA ALA A 137 21.01 -4.40 -14.81
C ALA A 137 21.24 -4.19 -13.30
N ASP A 138 20.31 -3.53 -12.62
CA ASP A 138 20.43 -3.17 -11.20
C ASP A 138 19.98 -4.34 -10.32
N ARG A 139 20.68 -4.55 -9.21
CA ARG A 139 20.29 -5.54 -8.18
C ARG A 139 18.93 -5.16 -7.60
N PRO A 140 17.98 -6.09 -7.46
CA PRO A 140 16.71 -5.78 -6.81
C PRO A 140 16.95 -5.41 -5.34
N VAL A 141 16.04 -4.58 -4.81
CA VAL A 141 16.07 -4.11 -3.42
C VAL A 141 15.32 -5.11 -2.55
N GLU A 142 15.91 -5.49 -1.42
CA GLU A 142 15.27 -6.38 -0.46
C GLU A 142 14.11 -5.66 0.26
N PRO A 143 12.94 -6.29 0.45
CA PRO A 143 11.80 -5.70 1.14
C PRO A 143 12.13 -5.24 2.56
N GLU A 144 12.94 -6.02 3.29
CA GLU A 144 13.36 -5.73 4.66
C GLU A 144 14.13 -4.41 4.72
N LEU A 145 14.99 -4.15 3.74
CA LEU A 145 15.71 -2.87 3.63
C LEU A 145 14.74 -1.69 3.50
N LEU A 146 13.69 -1.82 2.68
CA LEU A 146 12.67 -0.78 2.52
C LEU A 146 11.89 -0.55 3.82
N ILE A 147 11.55 -1.62 4.52
CA ILE A 147 10.82 -1.57 5.79
C ILE A 147 11.69 -0.87 6.85
N ASP A 148 12.95 -1.28 7.00
CA ASP A 148 13.87 -0.71 7.99
C ASP A 148 14.15 0.77 7.73
N LEU A 149 14.41 1.14 6.49
CA LEU A 149 14.59 2.54 6.11
C LEU A 149 13.30 3.35 6.29
N GLY A 150 12.14 2.78 5.95
CA GLY A 150 10.84 3.42 6.16
C GLY A 150 10.56 3.70 7.64
N HIS A 151 10.89 2.75 8.52
CA HIS A 151 10.80 2.95 9.97
C HIS A 151 11.77 4.02 10.46
N ALA A 152 13.02 4.02 9.97
CA ALA A 152 14.03 4.99 10.36
C ALA A 152 13.64 6.43 9.93
N VAL A 153 13.14 6.60 8.70
CA VAL A 153 12.61 7.88 8.20
C VAL A 153 11.46 8.37 9.07
N ARG A 154 10.47 7.50 9.31
CA ARG A 154 9.28 7.85 10.11
C ARG A 154 9.60 8.18 11.56
N GLY A 155 10.58 7.49 12.13
CA GLY A 155 11.03 7.68 13.51
C GLY A 155 12.10 8.76 13.69
N SER A 156 12.57 9.40 12.61
CA SER A 156 13.74 10.30 12.60
C SER A 156 14.95 9.65 13.27
N GLU A 157 15.21 8.38 12.95
CA GLU A 157 16.31 7.60 13.52
C GLU A 157 17.53 7.63 12.62
N GLN A 158 18.71 7.89 13.18
CA GLN A 158 19.96 7.76 12.45
C GLN A 158 20.20 6.30 12.06
N VAL A 159 20.78 6.09 10.88
CA VAL A 159 21.15 4.76 10.39
C VAL A 159 22.62 4.71 9.99
N ARG A 160 23.19 3.52 10.13
CA ARG A 160 24.51 3.20 9.59
C ARG A 160 24.31 2.32 8.37
N LEU A 161 24.87 2.76 7.24
CA LEU A 161 24.79 2.09 5.96
C LEU A 161 26.14 1.47 5.61
N HIS A 162 26.16 0.18 5.31
CA HIS A 162 27.26 -0.44 4.54
C HIS A 162 26.95 -0.27 3.06
N TYR A 163 27.68 0.63 2.40
CA TYR A 163 27.38 1.12 1.07
C TYR A 163 28.51 0.85 0.07
N ARG A 164 28.19 0.27 -1.07
CA ARG A 164 29.11 0.13 -2.21
C ARG A 164 28.99 1.32 -3.15
N ASP A 165 30.08 2.11 -3.25
CA ASP A 165 30.11 3.28 -4.10
C ASP A 165 30.13 2.92 -5.61
N ARG A 166 30.07 3.94 -6.47
CA ARG A 166 30.09 3.75 -7.93
C ARG A 166 31.40 3.13 -8.45
N HIS A 167 32.46 3.17 -7.67
CA HIS A 167 33.78 2.60 -8.01
C HIS A 167 33.98 1.19 -7.40
N GLY A 168 32.92 0.61 -6.82
CA GLY A 168 32.95 -0.72 -6.21
C GLY A 168 33.56 -0.79 -4.82
N ARG A 169 33.93 0.34 -4.20
CA ARG A 169 34.50 0.37 -2.84
C ARG A 169 33.42 0.32 -1.79
N ASP A 170 33.60 -0.54 -0.81
CA ASP A 170 32.70 -0.63 0.33
C ASP A 170 33.06 0.48 1.35
N THR A 171 32.05 1.21 1.80
CA THR A 171 32.17 2.33 2.74
C THR A 171 31.09 2.22 3.80
N GLU A 172 31.39 2.62 5.01
CA GLU A 172 30.42 2.79 6.09
C GLU A 172 30.02 4.25 6.17
N ARG A 173 28.71 4.54 6.31
CA ARG A 173 28.16 5.87 6.40
C ARG A 173 27.14 5.97 7.53
N ARG A 174 27.23 6.97 8.35
CA ARG A 174 26.20 7.35 9.31
C ARG A 174 25.36 8.47 8.69
N VAL A 175 24.06 8.24 8.56
CA VAL A 175 23.18 9.17 7.90
C VAL A 175 21.91 9.41 8.68
N GLU A 176 21.33 10.58 8.48
CA GLU A 176 19.98 10.94 8.90
C GLU A 176 19.06 10.74 7.69
N PRO A 177 18.21 9.70 7.66
CA PRO A 177 17.37 9.39 6.51
C PRO A 177 16.11 10.28 6.50
N TYR A 178 15.75 10.83 5.33
CA TYR A 178 14.61 11.74 5.20
C TYR A 178 13.52 11.22 4.29
N ARG A 179 13.88 10.68 3.11
CA ARG A 179 12.92 10.20 2.13
C ARG A 179 13.47 9.04 1.31
N ILE A 180 12.57 8.10 0.99
CA ILE A 180 12.81 7.11 -0.06
C ILE A 180 12.20 7.69 -1.34
N VAL A 181 13.00 7.81 -2.38
CA VAL A 181 12.64 8.40 -3.68
C VAL A 181 12.71 7.33 -4.76
N VAL A 182 11.69 7.25 -5.59
CA VAL A 182 11.64 6.30 -6.72
C VAL A 182 11.76 7.10 -8.02
N LEU A 183 12.82 6.82 -8.79
CA LEU A 183 13.04 7.41 -10.11
C LEU A 183 13.08 6.29 -11.15
N GLY A 184 12.00 6.16 -11.91
CA GLY A 184 11.83 5.06 -12.84
C GLY A 184 11.84 3.72 -12.10
N ARG A 185 12.85 2.89 -12.35
CA ARG A 185 13.00 1.56 -11.70
C ARG A 185 14.00 1.56 -10.53
N ARG A 186 14.56 2.72 -10.17
CA ARG A 186 15.60 2.84 -9.15
C ARG A 186 15.07 3.49 -7.90
N TRP A 187 15.52 2.99 -6.78
CA TRP A 187 15.18 3.48 -5.46
C TRP A 187 16.38 4.19 -4.84
N TYR A 188 16.13 5.33 -4.23
CA TYR A 188 17.14 6.18 -3.62
C TYR A 188 16.71 6.56 -2.21
N LEU A 189 17.68 6.70 -1.30
CA LEU A 189 17.50 7.27 0.02
C LEU A 189 18.09 8.67 0.02
N LEU A 190 17.26 9.70 0.16
CA LEU A 190 17.71 11.06 0.46
C LEU A 190 18.05 11.13 1.94
N SER A 191 19.27 11.51 2.26
CA SER A 191 19.79 11.56 3.63
C SER A 191 20.78 12.69 3.81
N TYR A 192 20.97 13.14 5.05
CA TYR A 192 22.11 13.96 5.43
C TYR A 192 23.25 13.05 5.89
N ASP A 193 24.39 13.10 5.22
CA ASP A 193 25.60 12.30 5.51
C ASP A 193 26.40 12.99 6.61
N LEU A 194 26.46 12.38 7.79
CA LEU A 194 27.11 12.95 8.97
C LEU A 194 28.64 13.04 8.84
N GLU A 195 29.27 12.16 8.04
CA GLU A 195 30.70 12.20 7.79
C GLU A 195 31.08 13.28 6.76
N ARG A 196 30.16 13.65 5.89
CA ARG A 196 30.39 14.67 4.86
C ARG A 196 29.82 16.03 5.23
N GLY A 197 28.90 16.08 6.18
CA GLY A 197 28.20 17.29 6.57
C GLY A 197 27.30 17.87 5.45
N ASP A 198 26.74 17.01 4.60
CA ASP A 198 26.02 17.43 3.40
C ASP A 198 24.90 16.47 3.02
N TRP A 199 23.93 16.95 2.21
CA TRP A 199 22.86 16.17 1.64
C TRP A 199 23.37 15.23 0.55
N ARG A 200 22.92 13.96 0.62
CA ARG A 200 23.29 12.93 -0.35
C ARG A 200 22.14 11.99 -0.64
N THR A 201 22.16 11.46 -1.86
CA THR A 201 21.28 10.36 -2.27
C THR A 201 22.06 9.06 -2.39
N PHE A 202 21.56 8.01 -1.75
CA PHE A 202 22.15 6.68 -1.79
C PHE A 202 21.23 5.75 -2.58
N ARG A 203 21.74 5.06 -3.59
CA ARG A 203 20.98 4.03 -4.31
C ARG A 203 20.77 2.83 -3.40
N LEU A 204 19.51 2.37 -3.26
CA LEU A 204 19.18 1.28 -2.34
C LEU A 204 19.83 -0.05 -2.77
N ASP A 205 19.89 -0.33 -4.08
CA ASP A 205 20.52 -1.54 -4.63
C ASP A 205 22.02 -1.67 -4.33
N ARG A 206 22.65 -0.57 -3.85
CA ARG A 206 24.06 -0.52 -3.42
C ARG A 206 24.25 -0.56 -1.92
N ILE A 207 23.18 -0.54 -1.16
CA ILE A 207 23.21 -0.73 0.29
C ILE A 207 23.31 -2.24 0.54
N ARG A 208 24.34 -2.67 1.27
CA ARG A 208 24.57 -4.06 1.65
C ARG A 208 23.83 -4.40 2.92
N GLU A 209 23.95 -3.52 3.90
CA GLU A 209 23.36 -3.66 5.21
C GLU A 209 22.93 -2.30 5.75
N VAL A 210 21.89 -2.28 6.53
CA VAL A 210 21.42 -1.13 7.28
C VAL A 210 21.32 -1.50 8.76
N HIS A 211 21.92 -0.69 9.60
CA HIS A 211 21.80 -0.81 11.05
C HIS A 211 21.10 0.43 11.59
N ARG A 212 19.91 0.26 12.12
CA ARG A 212 19.18 1.33 12.78
C ARG A 212 19.86 1.63 14.11
N SER A 213 20.27 2.89 14.29
CA SER A 213 20.71 3.34 15.62
C SER A 213 19.46 3.75 16.41
N ARG A 214 19.47 3.60 17.71
CA ARG A 214 18.37 4.12 18.56
C ARG A 214 18.45 5.64 18.76
N TRP A 215 19.41 6.32 18.13
CA TRP A 215 19.59 7.76 18.19
C TRP A 215 18.61 8.45 17.25
N ARG A 216 17.84 9.38 17.82
CA ARG A 216 16.92 10.21 17.02
C ARG A 216 17.57 11.54 16.74
N PHE A 217 17.35 12.05 15.55
CA PHE A 217 17.80 13.37 15.14
C PHE A 217 16.62 14.35 15.06
N THR A 218 16.92 15.63 15.25
CA THR A 218 15.95 16.70 14.97
C THR A 218 15.94 16.97 13.48
N PRO A 219 14.76 16.85 12.79
CA PRO A 219 14.69 17.10 11.37
C PRO A 219 15.20 18.50 10.99
N ARG A 220 16.02 18.57 9.94
CA ARG A 220 16.54 19.82 9.37
C ARG A 220 15.46 20.50 8.53
N GLY A 221 15.47 21.83 8.52
CA GLY A 221 14.50 22.63 7.75
C GLY A 221 14.87 22.82 6.26
N ASP A 222 16.11 22.51 5.88
CA ASP A 222 16.73 22.73 4.57
C ASP A 222 16.74 21.47 3.69
N VAL A 223 15.72 20.60 3.81
CA VAL A 223 15.65 19.34 3.06
C VAL A 223 15.52 19.63 1.57
N PRO A 224 16.48 19.16 0.72
CA PRO A 224 16.41 19.37 -0.71
C PRO A 224 15.15 18.76 -1.33
N ASP A 225 14.62 19.40 -2.36
CA ASP A 225 13.60 18.78 -3.20
C ASP A 225 14.26 17.70 -4.06
N PRO A 226 13.87 16.42 -3.92
CA PRO A 226 14.46 15.36 -4.71
C PRO A 226 14.12 15.43 -6.21
N THR A 227 13.22 16.34 -6.61
CA THR A 227 12.79 16.54 -8.01
C THR A 227 13.43 17.76 -8.67
N ALA A 228 14.24 18.55 -7.94
CA ALA A 228 14.92 19.74 -8.45
C ALA A 228 16.22 19.39 -9.20
#